data_c13e7a6c99b5635a756aa053376e5313
#
_entry.id   c13e7a6c99b5635a756aa053376e5313
#
_cell.length_a   1.000
_cell.length_b   1.000
_cell.length_c   1.000
_cell.angle_alpha   90.00
_cell.angle_beta   90.00
_cell.angle_gamma   90.00
#
_symmetry.space_group_name_H-M   'P 1'
#
loop_
_entity.id
_entity.type
_entity.pdbx_description
1 polymer ?
#
loop_
_entity_poly.entity_id
_entity_poly.type
_entity_poly.pdbx_seq_one_letter_code
_entity_poly.pdbx_strand_id
1 'polypeptide(L)'
;MKKKNNHFMNTLKSFGSALLVIAILIAAYGIYHAPTSDASQLKAELEQNERELAKEEATPANPPENTPAGTTAATHSAATGVPDISQSSISVIGDSVFLGAAPAFKKLYKNAVIDAKVSRQVVQALDIVKNMDKKGKLGDTVIIALGTNGNFNSATGQKLIDYLGPDRTIYWIDAYGRNLPVQRDVNNTIRRVAKANNNVHVIAWSKEGPKHPDWFYQDGIHLNITGQKKFAKFVRKNMITE
;
A
#
# COMPACT_ATOMS: atom_id res chain seq x y z
N MET A 1 -69.52 -14.84 -28.24
CA MET A 1 -68.25 -15.48 -27.73
C MET A 1 -66.94 -14.78 -28.13
N LYS A 2 -66.91 -13.87 -29.14
CA LYS A 2 -65.60 -13.20 -29.54
C LYS A 2 -65.08 -12.12 -28.60
N LYS A 3 -65.85 -11.49 -27.73
CA LYS A 3 -65.43 -10.38 -26.87
C LYS A 3 -64.61 -10.83 -25.65
N LYS A 4 -64.77 -12.09 -25.14
CA LYS A 4 -64.07 -12.63 -23.99
C LYS A 4 -62.58 -13.03 -24.27
N ASN A 5 -62.30 -13.45 -25.52
CA ASN A 5 -60.95 -13.85 -25.93
C ASN A 5 -60.01 -12.66 -26.11
N ASN A 6 -60.52 -11.48 -26.51
CA ASN A 6 -59.66 -10.30 -26.67
C ASN A 6 -59.17 -9.73 -25.34
N HIS A 7 -59.96 -9.85 -24.28
CA HIS A 7 -59.58 -9.34 -22.97
C HIS A 7 -58.48 -10.22 -22.34
N PHE A 8 -58.58 -11.54 -22.45
CA PHE A 8 -57.56 -12.49 -21.98
C PHE A 8 -56.24 -12.34 -22.75
N MET A 9 -56.27 -12.17 -24.07
CA MET A 9 -55.07 -11.93 -24.87
C MET A 9 -54.39 -10.59 -24.56
N ASN A 10 -55.14 -9.54 -24.27
CA ASN A 10 -54.58 -8.25 -23.89
C ASN A 10 -53.98 -8.27 -22.49
N THR A 11 -54.57 -8.99 -21.52
CA THR A 11 -53.99 -9.21 -20.20
C THR A 11 -52.70 -10.02 -20.28
N LEU A 12 -52.66 -11.06 -21.10
CA LEU A 12 -51.44 -11.89 -21.29
C LEU A 12 -50.30 -11.10 -21.93
N LYS A 13 -50.61 -10.22 -22.90
CA LYS A 13 -49.60 -9.31 -23.52
C LYS A 13 -49.10 -8.28 -22.50
N SER A 14 -49.98 -7.74 -21.66
CA SER A 14 -49.59 -6.79 -20.59
C SER A 14 -48.68 -7.44 -19.52
N PHE A 15 -48.98 -8.68 -19.13
CA PHE A 15 -48.13 -9.43 -18.20
C PHE A 15 -46.77 -9.76 -18.81
N GLY A 16 -46.71 -10.15 -20.08
CA GLY A 16 -45.43 -10.40 -20.78
C GLY A 16 -44.56 -9.15 -20.88
N SER A 17 -45.18 -7.99 -21.15
CA SER A 17 -44.47 -6.70 -21.21
C SER A 17 -43.92 -6.29 -19.85
N ALA A 18 -44.70 -6.49 -18.77
CA ALA A 18 -44.23 -6.17 -17.40
C ALA A 18 -43.06 -7.04 -16.98
N LEU A 19 -43.10 -8.34 -17.26
CA LEU A 19 -41.99 -9.26 -16.98
C LEU A 19 -40.74 -8.90 -17.77
N LEU A 20 -40.84 -8.49 -19.02
CA LEU A 20 -39.70 -8.05 -19.82
C LEU A 20 -39.07 -6.78 -19.25
N VAL A 21 -39.85 -5.81 -18.82
CA VAL A 21 -39.35 -4.59 -18.18
C VAL A 21 -38.64 -4.91 -16.87
N ILE A 22 -39.18 -5.79 -16.04
CA ILE A 22 -38.56 -6.23 -14.80
C ILE A 22 -37.21 -6.94 -15.10
N ALA A 23 -37.17 -7.82 -16.09
CA ALA A 23 -35.94 -8.51 -16.50
C ALA A 23 -34.86 -7.54 -16.99
N ILE A 24 -35.25 -6.51 -17.75
CA ILE A 24 -34.32 -5.44 -18.21
C ILE A 24 -33.81 -4.62 -17.02
N LEU A 25 -34.67 -4.28 -16.06
CA LEU A 25 -34.26 -3.54 -14.86
C LEU A 25 -33.30 -4.37 -13.98
N ILE A 26 -33.53 -5.66 -13.81
CA ILE A 26 -32.65 -6.56 -13.09
C ILE A 26 -31.30 -6.69 -13.81
N ALA A 27 -31.31 -6.82 -15.13
CA ALA A 27 -30.08 -6.88 -15.93
C ALA A 27 -29.30 -5.55 -15.86
N ALA A 28 -29.98 -4.42 -15.97
CA ALA A 28 -29.38 -3.09 -15.84
C ALA A 28 -28.81 -2.86 -14.44
N TYR A 29 -29.51 -3.27 -13.39
CA TYR A 29 -29.04 -3.23 -12.01
C TYR A 29 -27.80 -4.13 -11.83
N GLY A 30 -27.81 -5.34 -12.36
CA GLY A 30 -26.68 -6.27 -12.34
C GLY A 30 -25.46 -5.71 -13.08
N ILE A 31 -25.64 -5.09 -14.25
CA ILE A 31 -24.56 -4.45 -15.01
C ILE A 31 -24.01 -3.22 -14.26
N TYR A 32 -24.88 -2.42 -13.66
CA TYR A 32 -24.49 -1.23 -12.91
C TYR A 32 -23.70 -1.56 -11.64
N HIS A 33 -24.01 -2.68 -10.98
CA HIS A 33 -23.33 -3.16 -9.77
C HIS A 33 -22.26 -4.23 -10.03
N ALA A 34 -22.06 -4.66 -11.28
CA ALA A 34 -20.97 -5.55 -11.62
C ALA A 34 -19.64 -4.84 -11.34
N PRO A 35 -18.67 -5.47 -10.63
CA PRO A 35 -17.36 -4.90 -10.46
C PRO A 35 -16.74 -4.64 -11.84
N THR A 36 -16.15 -3.47 -12.03
CA THR A 36 -15.44 -3.16 -13.28
C THR A 36 -14.30 -4.17 -13.45
N SER A 37 -13.86 -4.42 -14.68
CA SER A 37 -12.72 -5.29 -14.96
C SER A 37 -11.49 -4.88 -14.14
N ASP A 38 -11.27 -3.57 -13.97
CA ASP A 38 -10.19 -2.99 -13.16
C ASP A 38 -10.32 -3.35 -11.67
N ALA A 39 -11.51 -3.26 -11.08
CA ALA A 39 -11.72 -3.60 -9.67
C ALA A 39 -11.50 -5.09 -9.40
N SER A 40 -11.92 -5.97 -10.33
CA SER A 40 -11.70 -7.41 -10.22
C SER A 40 -10.22 -7.76 -10.37
N GLN A 41 -9.53 -7.13 -11.30
CA GLN A 41 -8.09 -7.30 -11.51
C GLN A 41 -7.30 -6.84 -10.29
N LEU A 42 -7.57 -5.63 -9.79
CA LEU A 42 -6.93 -5.10 -8.58
C LEU A 42 -7.13 -6.02 -7.38
N LYS A 43 -8.35 -6.51 -7.16
CA LYS A 43 -8.63 -7.44 -6.06
C LYS A 43 -7.79 -8.72 -6.16
N ALA A 44 -7.80 -9.37 -7.33
CA ALA A 44 -7.04 -10.59 -7.56
C ALA A 44 -5.53 -10.37 -7.36
N GLU A 45 -5.00 -9.24 -7.82
CA GLU A 45 -3.60 -8.85 -7.66
C GLU A 45 -3.22 -8.66 -6.20
N LEU A 46 -4.02 -7.91 -5.43
CA LEU A 46 -3.76 -7.68 -4.01
C LEU A 46 -3.83 -8.98 -3.20
N GLU A 47 -4.80 -9.84 -3.47
CA GLU A 47 -4.91 -11.16 -2.84
C GLU A 47 -3.72 -12.08 -3.18
N GLN A 48 -3.21 -12.02 -4.40
CA GLN A 48 -2.01 -12.77 -4.79
C GLN A 48 -0.79 -12.24 -4.06
N ASN A 49 -0.56 -10.93 -4.05
CA ASN A 49 0.58 -10.31 -3.39
C ASN A 49 0.57 -10.56 -1.87
N GLU A 50 -0.60 -10.50 -1.22
CA GLU A 50 -0.74 -10.83 0.20
C GLU A 50 -0.36 -12.29 0.48
N ARG A 51 -0.78 -13.22 -0.37
CA ARG A 51 -0.40 -14.64 -0.26
C ARG A 51 1.11 -14.86 -0.46
N GLU A 52 1.73 -14.16 -1.39
CA GLU A 52 3.17 -14.26 -1.64
C GLU A 52 3.98 -13.74 -0.45
N LEU A 53 3.63 -12.57 0.10
CA LEU A 53 4.27 -12.03 1.30
C LEU A 53 4.10 -12.95 2.52
N ALA A 54 2.92 -13.55 2.70
CA ALA A 54 2.67 -14.49 3.79
C ALA A 54 3.52 -15.78 3.67
N LYS A 55 3.78 -16.26 2.46
CA LYS A 55 4.70 -17.39 2.22
C LYS A 55 6.13 -17.05 2.58
N GLU A 56 6.61 -15.86 2.21
CA GLU A 56 7.94 -15.38 2.58
C GLU A 56 8.08 -15.24 4.11
N GLU A 57 7.02 -14.77 4.78
CA GLU A 57 7.02 -14.64 6.25
C GLU A 57 7.13 -16.00 6.95
N ALA A 58 6.48 -17.03 6.40
CA ALA A 58 6.47 -18.39 6.94
C ALA A 58 7.78 -19.16 6.71
N THR A 59 8.64 -18.72 5.78
CA THR A 59 9.92 -19.34 5.53
C THR A 59 10.91 -18.94 6.66
N PRO A 60 11.47 -19.91 7.42
CA PRO A 60 12.50 -19.59 8.43
C PRO A 60 13.67 -18.84 7.77
N ALA A 61 14.10 -17.73 8.36
CA ALA A 61 15.32 -17.09 7.94
C ALA A 61 16.46 -18.12 8.09
N ASN A 62 17.19 -18.43 7.02
CA ASN A 62 18.42 -19.17 7.14
C ASN A 62 19.32 -18.40 8.12
N PRO A 63 19.92 -19.06 9.13
CA PRO A 63 20.88 -18.39 10.01
C PRO A 63 21.98 -17.77 9.14
N PRO A 64 22.49 -16.59 9.49
CA PRO A 64 23.63 -16.03 8.78
C PRO A 64 24.77 -17.05 8.84
N GLU A 65 25.32 -17.38 7.70
CA GLU A 65 26.49 -18.25 7.56
C GLU A 65 27.61 -17.65 8.42
N ASN A 66 28.03 -18.38 9.45
CA ASN A 66 29.05 -17.99 10.39
C ASN A 66 30.38 -17.72 9.65
N THR A 67 30.65 -16.48 9.33
CA THR A 67 32.00 -16.03 9.02
C THR A 67 32.70 -15.74 10.35
N PRO A 68 33.90 -16.29 10.64
CA PRO A 68 34.54 -16.13 11.92
C PRO A 68 34.85 -14.66 12.21
N ALA A 69 34.57 -14.24 13.44
CA ALA A 69 34.86 -12.92 13.95
C ALA A 69 36.33 -12.58 13.81
N GLY A 70 36.65 -11.73 12.84
CA GLY A 70 37.91 -11.02 12.78
C GLY A 70 37.76 -9.68 13.50
N THR A 71 38.38 -9.58 14.68
CA THR A 71 38.52 -8.33 15.43
C THR A 71 39.33 -7.32 14.60
N THR A 72 38.67 -6.26 14.12
CA THR A 72 39.38 -5.06 13.64
C THR A 72 38.70 -3.82 14.18
N ALA A 73 39.49 -3.03 14.89
CA ALA A 73 39.14 -1.75 15.50
C ALA A 73 38.53 -0.77 14.45
N ALA A 74 37.44 -0.16 14.81
CA ALA A 74 36.78 0.89 14.00
C ALA A 74 37.69 2.14 13.96
N THR A 75 38.32 2.38 12.84
CA THR A 75 38.85 3.68 12.47
C THR A 75 37.72 4.51 11.82
N HIS A 76 37.23 5.52 12.52
CA HIS A 76 36.35 6.53 11.95
C HIS A 76 37.10 7.30 10.86
N SER A 77 36.89 6.92 9.60
CA SER A 77 37.20 7.77 8.45
C SER A 77 35.93 8.46 8.02
N ALA A 78 35.91 9.79 8.14
CA ALA A 78 34.84 10.61 7.59
C ALA A 78 34.91 10.53 6.05
N ALA A 79 34.14 9.65 5.47
CA ALA A 79 33.92 9.56 4.03
C ALA A 79 32.59 10.26 3.73
N THR A 80 32.64 11.39 3.03
CA THR A 80 31.54 12.04 2.33
C THR A 80 31.07 11.13 1.20
N GLY A 81 30.30 10.12 1.51
CA GLY A 81 29.67 9.21 0.54
C GLY A 81 28.22 9.01 0.94
N VAL A 82 27.30 9.17 -0.02
CA VAL A 82 25.90 8.77 0.12
C VAL A 82 25.88 7.32 0.60
N PRO A 83 25.17 7.00 1.70
CA PRO A 83 25.11 5.63 2.21
C PRO A 83 24.60 4.69 1.10
N ASP A 84 25.33 3.62 0.82
CA ASP A 84 24.86 2.58 -0.10
C ASP A 84 23.70 1.80 0.53
N ILE A 85 22.48 2.26 0.31
CA ILE A 85 21.25 1.65 0.83
C ILE A 85 21.08 0.21 0.31
N SER A 86 21.84 -0.21 -0.70
CA SER A 86 21.79 -1.60 -1.19
C SER A 86 22.24 -2.63 -0.15
N GLN A 87 23.03 -2.21 0.84
CA GLN A 87 23.51 -3.02 1.95
C GLN A 87 22.66 -2.86 3.23
N SER A 88 21.75 -1.86 3.29
CA SER A 88 20.93 -1.63 4.47
C SER A 88 19.81 -2.67 4.56
N SER A 89 19.53 -3.16 5.75
CA SER A 89 18.34 -3.97 6.02
C SER A 89 17.09 -3.09 5.96
N ILE A 90 16.21 -3.37 5.00
CA ILE A 90 15.00 -2.56 4.75
C ILE A 90 13.76 -3.30 5.24
N SER A 91 12.96 -2.63 6.09
CA SER A 91 11.63 -3.08 6.48
C SER A 91 10.58 -2.13 5.97
N VAL A 92 9.45 -2.67 5.52
CA VAL A 92 8.32 -1.88 5.03
C VAL A 92 7.05 -2.26 5.76
N ILE A 93 6.33 -1.26 6.28
CA ILE A 93 4.98 -1.40 6.80
C ILE A 93 4.04 -0.66 5.86
N GLY A 94 3.17 -1.39 5.14
CA GLY A 94 2.34 -0.83 4.08
C GLY A 94 0.86 -1.16 4.16
N ASP A 95 0.07 -0.35 3.45
CA ASP A 95 -1.34 -0.61 3.15
C ASP A 95 -1.50 -1.23 1.74
N SER A 96 -2.72 -1.19 1.19
CA SER A 96 -3.02 -1.76 -0.13
C SER A 96 -2.24 -1.11 -1.28
N VAL A 97 -1.87 0.16 -1.17
CA VAL A 97 -1.11 0.86 -2.22
C VAL A 97 0.31 0.28 -2.30
N PHE A 98 0.97 0.11 -1.16
CA PHE A 98 2.30 -0.52 -1.14
C PHE A 98 2.23 -2.02 -1.41
N LEU A 99 1.18 -2.70 -0.94
CA LEU A 99 0.95 -4.13 -1.24
C LEU A 99 0.92 -4.39 -2.75
N GLY A 100 0.22 -3.56 -3.53
CA GLY A 100 0.24 -3.64 -4.99
C GLY A 100 1.63 -3.44 -5.58
N ALA A 101 2.42 -2.52 -5.02
CA ALA A 101 3.78 -2.23 -5.49
C ALA A 101 4.86 -3.18 -4.95
N ALA A 102 4.55 -4.04 -3.97
CA ALA A 102 5.51 -4.90 -3.29
C ALA A 102 6.36 -5.77 -4.24
N PRO A 103 5.80 -6.44 -5.27
CA PRO A 103 6.60 -7.21 -6.21
C PRO A 103 7.60 -6.35 -7.00
N ALA A 104 7.20 -5.11 -7.36
CA ALA A 104 8.09 -4.20 -8.06
C ALA A 104 9.19 -3.66 -7.15
N PHE A 105 8.89 -3.41 -5.87
CA PHE A 105 9.85 -2.99 -4.87
C PHE A 105 10.87 -4.11 -4.54
N LYS A 106 10.40 -5.34 -4.38
CA LYS A 106 11.26 -6.53 -4.19
C LYS A 106 12.26 -6.76 -5.32
N LYS A 107 11.93 -6.40 -6.55
CA LYS A 107 12.88 -6.45 -7.68
C LYS A 107 14.04 -5.47 -7.52
N LEU A 108 13.85 -4.37 -6.81
CA LEU A 108 14.89 -3.37 -6.53
C LEU A 108 15.67 -3.69 -5.25
N TYR A 109 14.98 -4.28 -4.24
CA TYR A 109 15.51 -4.61 -2.92
C TYR A 109 15.08 -6.02 -2.53
N LYS A 110 15.82 -7.02 -3.01
CA LYS A 110 15.47 -8.46 -2.85
C LYS A 110 15.29 -8.88 -1.39
N ASN A 111 16.10 -8.32 -0.50
CA ASN A 111 16.13 -8.67 0.92
C ASN A 111 15.19 -7.80 1.77
N ALA A 112 14.43 -6.87 1.18
CA ALA A 112 13.48 -6.07 1.94
C ALA A 112 12.41 -6.95 2.59
N VAL A 113 12.16 -6.76 3.87
CA VAL A 113 11.06 -7.41 4.60
C VAL A 113 9.83 -6.53 4.47
N ILE A 114 8.76 -7.02 3.87
CA ILE A 114 7.55 -6.25 3.61
C ILE A 114 6.38 -6.87 4.36
N ASP A 115 5.78 -6.09 5.26
CA ASP A 115 4.49 -6.39 5.90
C ASP A 115 3.46 -5.36 5.41
N ALA A 116 2.71 -5.71 4.39
CA ALA A 116 1.69 -4.87 3.78
C ALA A 116 0.36 -5.60 3.66
N LYS A 117 -0.75 -4.89 3.95
CA LYS A 117 -2.08 -5.48 3.99
C LYS A 117 -3.16 -4.49 3.57
N VAL A 118 -4.21 -5.00 2.93
CA VAL A 118 -5.40 -4.22 2.56
C VAL A 118 -6.04 -3.57 3.80
N SER A 119 -6.50 -2.33 3.65
CA SER A 119 -7.21 -1.54 4.68
C SER A 119 -6.43 -1.25 5.96
N ARG A 120 -5.11 -1.45 5.95
CA ARG A 120 -4.26 -1.18 7.13
C ARG A 120 -4.21 0.30 7.47
N GLN A 121 -4.35 0.60 8.74
CA GLN A 121 -4.30 1.96 9.28
C GLN A 121 -3.02 2.21 10.10
N VAL A 122 -2.64 3.50 10.26
CA VAL A 122 -1.45 3.90 11.03
C VAL A 122 -1.51 3.43 12.48
N VAL A 123 -2.70 3.38 13.09
CA VAL A 123 -2.88 2.94 14.48
C VAL A 123 -2.42 1.50 14.73
N GLN A 124 -2.34 0.68 13.70
CA GLN A 124 -1.89 -0.72 13.77
C GLN A 124 -0.36 -0.86 13.64
N ALA A 125 0.33 0.20 13.16
CA ALA A 125 1.74 0.12 12.82
C ALA A 125 2.64 -0.23 14.02
N LEU A 126 2.34 0.28 15.20
CA LEU A 126 3.14 0.01 16.40
C LEU A 126 3.19 -1.48 16.76
N ASP A 127 2.07 -2.18 16.67
CA ASP A 127 2.02 -3.62 16.98
C ASP A 127 2.73 -4.44 15.89
N ILE A 128 2.66 -3.98 14.65
CA ILE A 128 3.34 -4.61 13.51
C ILE A 128 4.87 -4.50 13.67
N VAL A 129 5.40 -3.30 13.94
CA VAL A 129 6.85 -3.13 14.13
C VAL A 129 7.36 -3.91 15.34
N LYS A 130 6.59 -3.97 16.44
CA LYS A 130 6.93 -4.81 17.60
C LYS A 130 7.01 -6.29 17.25
N ASN A 131 6.10 -6.76 16.40
CA ASN A 131 6.11 -8.15 15.95
C ASN A 131 7.28 -8.43 15.00
N MET A 132 7.59 -7.50 14.09
CA MET A 132 8.77 -7.60 13.20
C MET A 132 10.07 -7.61 14.03
N ASP A 133 10.18 -6.75 15.03
CA ASP A 133 11.33 -6.65 15.92
C ASP A 133 11.56 -7.96 16.71
N LYS A 134 10.51 -8.49 17.33
CA LYS A 134 10.55 -9.80 18.03
C LYS A 134 11.00 -10.95 17.14
N LYS A 135 10.74 -10.87 15.84
CA LYS A 135 11.15 -11.87 14.84
C LYS A 135 12.54 -11.60 14.25
N GLY A 136 13.24 -10.55 14.69
CA GLY A 136 14.51 -10.12 14.09
C GLY A 136 14.39 -9.67 12.63
N LYS A 137 13.21 -9.19 12.24
CA LYS A 137 12.86 -8.78 10.86
C LYS A 137 12.76 -7.26 10.71
N LEU A 138 13.07 -6.49 11.76
CA LEU A 138 13.06 -5.02 11.71
C LEU A 138 14.45 -4.50 11.34
N GLY A 139 14.55 -3.87 10.19
CA GLY A 139 15.81 -3.38 9.65
C GLY A 139 16.21 -1.98 10.16
N ASP A 140 17.42 -1.54 9.75
CA ASP A 140 17.96 -0.22 10.06
C ASP A 140 17.25 0.90 9.27
N THR A 141 16.72 0.57 8.10
CA THR A 141 15.86 1.44 7.30
C THR A 141 14.42 0.98 7.36
N VAL A 142 13.52 1.85 7.80
CA VAL A 142 12.08 1.54 7.91
C VAL A 142 11.28 2.45 6.98
N ILE A 143 10.49 1.85 6.10
CA ILE A 143 9.54 2.56 5.25
C ILE A 143 8.14 2.41 5.82
N ILE A 144 7.48 3.53 6.10
CA ILE A 144 6.07 3.59 6.52
C ILE A 144 5.26 4.05 5.32
N ALA A 145 4.46 3.17 4.73
CA ALA A 145 3.59 3.45 3.59
C ALA A 145 2.12 3.28 4.04
N LEU A 146 1.72 4.12 4.99
CA LEU A 146 0.40 4.11 5.63
C LEU A 146 -0.18 5.52 5.67
N GLY A 147 -1.49 5.63 5.47
CA GLY A 147 -2.20 6.90 5.56
C GLY A 147 -3.42 7.01 4.64
N THR A 148 -3.64 6.07 3.73
CA THR A 148 -4.81 6.12 2.83
C THR A 148 -6.10 5.65 3.52
N ASN A 149 -6.01 4.88 4.61
CA ASN A 149 -7.14 4.20 5.24
C ASN A 149 -7.65 4.85 6.54
N GLY A 150 -7.42 6.14 6.73
CA GLY A 150 -7.98 6.85 7.87
C GLY A 150 -7.04 7.86 8.52
N ASN A 151 -7.63 8.78 9.28
CA ASN A 151 -6.91 9.78 10.03
C ASN A 151 -6.23 9.18 11.27
N PHE A 152 -5.12 9.80 11.67
CA PHE A 152 -4.46 9.53 12.94
C PHE A 152 -3.95 10.85 13.53
N ASN A 153 -3.66 10.88 14.82
CA ASN A 153 -3.11 12.05 15.49
C ASN A 153 -1.57 11.94 15.64
N SER A 154 -0.93 13.09 15.91
CA SER A 154 0.53 13.15 16.03
C SER A 154 1.06 12.26 17.16
N ALA A 155 0.30 12.09 18.27
CA ALA A 155 0.71 11.22 19.37
C ALA A 155 0.81 9.74 18.94
N THR A 156 -0.12 9.29 18.08
CA THR A 156 -0.07 7.93 17.50
C THR A 156 1.18 7.76 16.63
N GLY A 157 1.46 8.73 15.75
CA GLY A 157 2.67 8.72 14.93
C GLY A 157 3.92 8.76 15.78
N GLN A 158 3.98 9.64 16.79
CA GLN A 158 5.14 9.78 17.67
C GLN A 158 5.46 8.48 18.43
N LYS A 159 4.44 7.81 18.99
CA LYS A 159 4.64 6.50 19.66
C LYS A 159 5.28 5.46 18.75
N LEU A 160 4.95 5.48 17.46
CA LEU A 160 5.59 4.57 16.49
C LEU A 160 7.06 4.94 16.29
N ILE A 161 7.36 6.24 16.13
CA ILE A 161 8.74 6.71 15.95
C ILE A 161 9.58 6.48 17.22
N ASP A 162 9.03 6.74 18.40
CA ASP A 162 9.70 6.49 19.69
C ASP A 162 10.10 5.02 19.83
N TYR A 163 9.22 4.09 19.40
CA TYR A 163 9.54 2.67 19.43
C TYR A 163 10.65 2.28 18.41
N LEU A 164 10.59 2.86 17.21
CA LEU A 164 11.61 2.62 16.18
C LEU A 164 13.00 3.14 16.61
N GLY A 165 13.02 4.15 17.46
CA GLY A 165 14.26 4.71 18.02
C GLY A 165 14.98 5.66 17.07
N PRO A 166 16.04 6.35 17.59
CA PRO A 166 16.77 7.36 16.83
C PRO A 166 17.80 6.79 15.84
N ASP A 167 18.21 5.53 16.02
CA ASP A 167 19.29 4.93 15.23
C ASP A 167 18.85 4.41 13.87
N ARG A 168 17.52 4.30 13.63
CA ARG A 168 16.96 3.89 12.34
C ARG A 168 16.67 5.08 11.46
N THR A 169 16.94 4.94 10.18
CA THR A 169 16.44 5.89 9.16
C THR A 169 15.01 5.53 8.80
N ILE A 170 14.09 6.48 8.92
CA ILE A 170 12.67 6.24 8.70
C ILE A 170 12.19 7.09 7.51
N TYR A 171 11.62 6.44 6.51
CA TYR A 171 10.96 7.09 5.39
C TYR A 171 9.45 6.93 5.50
N TRP A 172 8.72 8.03 5.65
CA TRP A 172 7.26 8.00 5.63
C TRP A 172 6.74 8.49 4.29
N ILE A 173 6.11 7.61 3.51
CA ILE A 173 5.50 7.97 2.23
C ILE A 173 4.16 8.65 2.54
N ASP A 174 3.99 9.89 2.11
CA ASP A 174 2.73 10.60 2.31
C ASP A 174 1.62 10.06 1.37
N ALA A 175 0.36 10.20 1.80
CA ALA A 175 -0.77 9.62 1.10
C ALA A 175 -1.18 10.45 -0.13
N TYR A 176 -1.55 9.76 -1.21
CA TYR A 176 -2.20 10.34 -2.37
C TYR A 176 -3.32 9.46 -2.90
N GLY A 177 -4.41 10.08 -3.27
CA GLY A 177 -5.49 9.53 -4.08
C GLY A 177 -6.32 10.67 -4.64
N ARG A 178 -6.78 10.56 -5.89
CA ARG A 178 -7.49 11.62 -6.62
C ARG A 178 -8.64 12.23 -5.80
N ASN A 179 -9.38 11.39 -5.07
CA ASN A 179 -10.51 11.79 -4.25
C ASN A 179 -10.39 11.25 -2.81
N LEU A 180 -9.18 11.22 -2.27
CA LEU A 180 -8.92 10.70 -0.93
C LEU A 180 -9.28 11.77 0.14
N PRO A 181 -10.39 11.62 0.88
CA PRO A 181 -10.90 12.66 1.77
C PRO A 181 -9.93 13.00 2.91
N VAL A 182 -9.20 11.99 3.41
CA VAL A 182 -8.29 12.14 4.56
C VAL A 182 -6.92 12.68 4.19
N GLN A 183 -6.58 12.78 2.90
CA GLN A 183 -5.22 13.08 2.40
C GLN A 183 -4.59 14.29 3.05
N ARG A 184 -5.31 15.42 3.10
CA ARG A 184 -4.77 16.67 3.64
C ARG A 184 -4.39 16.53 5.12
N ASP A 185 -5.28 15.98 5.92
CA ASP A 185 -5.13 15.93 7.37
C ASP A 185 -4.08 14.89 7.77
N VAL A 186 -4.07 13.73 7.10
CA VAL A 186 -3.05 12.70 7.25
C VAL A 186 -1.67 13.23 6.89
N ASN A 187 -1.52 13.86 5.72
CA ASN A 187 -0.22 14.37 5.28
C ASN A 187 0.30 15.51 6.17
N ASN A 188 -0.60 16.35 6.69
CA ASN A 188 -0.22 17.36 7.68
C ASN A 188 0.27 16.71 8.98
N THR A 189 -0.34 15.61 9.40
CA THR A 189 0.10 14.87 10.58
C THR A 189 1.45 14.19 10.36
N ILE A 190 1.65 13.54 9.21
CA ILE A 190 2.94 12.95 8.82
C ILE A 190 4.06 14.01 8.86
N ARG A 191 3.85 15.17 8.26
CA ARG A 191 4.83 16.26 8.24
C ARG A 191 5.14 16.81 9.65
N ARG A 192 4.13 16.89 10.55
CA ARG A 192 4.37 17.30 11.94
C ARG A 192 5.23 16.30 12.69
N VAL A 193 4.96 15.00 12.53
CA VAL A 193 5.78 13.94 13.14
C VAL A 193 7.21 13.98 12.58
N ALA A 194 7.36 14.06 11.26
CA ALA A 194 8.67 14.14 10.64
C ALA A 194 9.48 15.38 11.10
N LYS A 195 8.84 16.55 11.20
CA LYS A 195 9.49 17.78 11.68
C LYS A 195 10.01 17.65 13.12
N ALA A 196 9.38 16.83 13.93
CA ALA A 196 9.78 16.62 15.33
C ALA A 196 10.89 15.59 15.52
N ASN A 197 11.27 14.85 14.45
CA ASN A 197 12.20 13.71 14.51
C ASN A 197 13.20 13.77 13.36
N ASN A 198 14.49 14.00 13.66
CA ASN A 198 15.54 14.22 12.65
C ASN A 198 15.80 13.00 11.75
N ASN A 199 15.46 11.79 12.21
CA ASN A 199 15.62 10.55 11.49
C ASN A 199 14.39 10.14 10.67
N VAL A 200 13.36 11.02 10.58
CA VAL A 200 12.13 10.78 9.80
C VAL A 200 12.09 11.68 8.58
N HIS A 201 12.11 11.07 7.42
CA HIS A 201 12.11 11.74 6.11
C HIS A 201 10.78 11.48 5.39
N VAL A 202 10.17 12.54 4.81
CA VAL A 202 8.90 12.40 4.07
C VAL A 202 9.17 12.20 2.60
N ILE A 203 8.73 11.05 2.06
CA ILE A 203 8.67 10.83 0.61
C ILE A 203 7.35 11.42 0.10
N ALA A 204 7.43 12.53 -0.62
CA ALA A 204 6.27 13.34 -1.03
C ALA A 204 5.54 12.74 -2.26
N TRP A 205 4.92 11.57 -2.07
CA TRP A 205 4.10 10.92 -3.11
C TRP A 205 2.90 11.78 -3.51
N SER A 206 2.35 12.55 -2.56
CA SER A 206 1.27 13.50 -2.83
C SER A 206 1.64 14.61 -3.82
N LYS A 207 2.93 14.84 -4.08
CA LYS A 207 3.41 15.79 -5.10
C LYS A 207 3.68 15.13 -6.45
N GLU A 208 4.01 13.85 -6.47
CA GLU A 208 4.32 13.10 -7.70
C GLU A 208 3.08 12.47 -8.31
N GLY A 209 2.28 11.76 -7.53
CA GLY A 209 1.10 11.04 -8.00
C GLY A 209 0.15 11.86 -8.88
N PRO A 210 -0.19 13.12 -8.52
CA PRO A 210 -1.07 13.97 -9.35
C PRO A 210 -0.59 14.20 -10.78
N LYS A 211 0.70 14.11 -11.04
CA LYS A 211 1.30 14.35 -12.37
C LYS A 211 1.07 13.17 -13.32
N HIS A 212 0.66 12.02 -12.79
CA HIS A 212 0.62 10.76 -13.54
C HIS A 212 -0.71 10.03 -13.35
N PRO A 213 -1.84 10.58 -13.83
CA PRO A 213 -3.14 9.94 -13.68
C PRO A 213 -3.23 8.56 -14.35
N ASP A 214 -2.40 8.30 -15.34
CA ASP A 214 -2.25 7.04 -16.07
C ASP A 214 -1.57 5.92 -15.27
N TRP A 215 -1.01 6.22 -14.10
CA TRP A 215 -0.41 5.21 -13.21
C TRP A 215 -1.41 4.56 -12.27
N PHE A 216 -2.65 5.02 -12.24
CA PHE A 216 -3.67 4.56 -11.29
C PHE A 216 -4.74 3.75 -11.98
N TYR A 217 -5.36 2.85 -11.24
CA TYR A 217 -6.67 2.30 -11.57
C TYR A 217 -7.74 3.39 -11.54
N GLN A 218 -8.96 3.08 -11.97
CA GLN A 218 -10.07 4.05 -12.06
C GLN A 218 -10.39 4.73 -10.72
N ASP A 219 -10.13 4.06 -9.60
CA ASP A 219 -10.33 4.63 -8.27
C ASP A 219 -9.40 5.82 -7.95
N GLY A 220 -8.31 5.98 -8.71
CA GLY A 220 -7.35 7.06 -8.55
C GLY A 220 -6.52 6.98 -7.27
N ILE A 221 -6.48 5.81 -6.61
CA ILE A 221 -5.74 5.53 -5.38
C ILE A 221 -4.74 4.39 -5.61
N HIS A 222 -5.23 3.25 -6.10
CA HIS A 222 -4.40 2.08 -6.33
C HIS A 222 -3.64 2.18 -7.65
N LEU A 223 -2.41 1.69 -7.62
CA LEU A 223 -1.50 1.74 -8.75
C LEU A 223 -1.73 0.57 -9.70
N ASN A 224 -1.87 0.85 -11.00
CA ASN A 224 -1.82 -0.19 -12.02
C ASN A 224 -0.38 -0.71 -12.21
N ILE A 225 -0.19 -1.74 -13.02
CA ILE A 225 1.12 -2.40 -13.22
C ILE A 225 2.24 -1.42 -13.61
N THR A 226 1.93 -0.40 -14.41
CA THR A 226 2.89 0.65 -14.76
C THR A 226 3.19 1.54 -13.57
N GLY A 227 2.17 2.00 -12.87
CA GLY A 227 2.30 2.84 -11.69
C GLY A 227 3.08 2.18 -10.57
N GLN A 228 2.88 0.90 -10.30
CA GLN A 228 3.63 0.13 -9.30
C GLN A 228 5.13 0.15 -9.55
N LYS A 229 5.56 -0.07 -10.81
CA LYS A 229 6.97 -0.01 -11.20
C LYS A 229 7.54 1.39 -11.05
N LYS A 230 6.76 2.42 -11.40
CA LYS A 230 7.15 3.83 -11.30
C LYS A 230 7.22 4.28 -9.84
N PHE A 231 6.25 3.89 -9.03
CA PHE A 231 6.21 4.16 -7.59
C PHE A 231 7.42 3.54 -6.88
N ALA A 232 7.73 2.26 -7.11
CA ALA A 232 8.90 1.62 -6.52
C ALA A 232 10.21 2.36 -6.87
N LYS A 233 10.37 2.79 -8.13
CA LYS A 233 11.53 3.60 -8.55
C LYS A 233 11.53 4.98 -7.92
N PHE A 234 10.37 5.61 -7.76
CA PHE A 234 10.23 6.91 -7.10
C PHE A 234 10.62 6.81 -5.62
N VAL A 235 10.13 5.80 -4.91
CA VAL A 235 10.51 5.55 -3.51
C VAL A 235 12.03 5.37 -3.41
N ARG A 236 12.62 4.48 -4.22
CA ARG A 236 14.07 4.28 -4.26
C ARG A 236 14.84 5.58 -4.47
N LYS A 237 14.45 6.38 -5.45
CA LYS A 237 15.11 7.66 -5.78
C LYS A 237 15.11 8.60 -4.58
N ASN A 238 14.01 8.67 -3.83
CA ASN A 238 13.87 9.60 -2.69
C ASN A 238 14.46 9.06 -1.40
N MET A 239 14.89 7.80 -1.35
CA MET A 239 15.68 7.25 -0.23
C MET A 239 17.19 7.53 -0.37
N ILE A 240 17.67 7.83 -1.58
CA ILE A 240 19.12 7.96 -1.88
C ILE A 240 19.58 9.43 -1.92
N THR A 241 18.66 10.39 -1.92
CA THR A 241 18.95 11.81 -2.24
C THR A 241 19.13 12.71 -1.00
N GLU A 242 19.52 12.16 0.17
CA GLU A 242 19.93 12.97 1.33
C GLU A 242 21.38 12.76 1.74
#